data_bad114370944c9bac73d0b6aa35a34b8
#
_entry.id   bad114370944c9bac73d0b6aa35a34b8
#
_cell.length_a   1.000
_cell.length_b   1.000
_cell.length_c   1.000
_cell.angle_alpha   90.00
_cell.angle_beta   90.00
_cell.angle_gamma   90.00
#
_symmetry.space_group_name_H-M   'P 1'
#
loop_
_entity.id
_entity.type
_entity.pdbx_description
1 polymer ?
#
loop_
_entity_poly.entity_id
_entity_poly.type
_entity_poly.pdbx_seq_one_letter_code
_entity_poly.pdbx_strand_id
1 'polypeptide(L)'
;DVYKRQKQMYEELWKYALDRAKNGACDMLVMDEFMAADRYGLIPHEEAIQFLKEKPEGLEVVLTGRDPSEDLIRIADYVSEIRKVKHPFDCGVYARRGIEY
;
A
#
# COMPACT_ATOMS: atom_id res chain seq x y z
N ASP A 1 -11.29 10.59 18.45
CA ASP A 1 -10.97 9.19 18.73
C ASP A 1 -9.82 8.68 17.85
N VAL A 2 -9.36 7.49 18.14
CA VAL A 2 -8.20 6.90 17.46
C VAL A 2 -8.45 6.70 15.96
N TYR A 3 -9.64 6.23 15.61
CA TYR A 3 -9.99 5.99 14.20
C TYR A 3 -9.99 7.29 13.39
N LYS A 4 -10.56 8.35 13.95
CA LYS A 4 -10.60 9.66 13.27
C LYS A 4 -9.20 10.22 13.04
N ARG A 5 -8.31 10.06 14.02
CA ARG A 5 -6.91 10.50 13.87
C ARG A 5 -6.18 9.71 12.80
N GLN A 6 -6.38 8.39 12.80
CA GLN A 6 -5.77 7.53 11.78
C GLN A 6 -6.27 7.91 10.40
N LYS A 7 -7.57 8.10 10.24
CA LYS A 7 -8.16 8.45 8.96
C LYS A 7 -7.61 9.77 8.44
N GLN A 8 -7.53 10.78 9.32
CA GLN A 8 -6.99 12.08 8.94
C GLN A 8 -5.52 11.97 8.51
N MET A 9 -4.72 11.22 9.27
CA MET A 9 -3.31 11.02 8.96
C MET A 9 -3.13 10.32 7.61
N TYR A 10 -3.93 9.28 7.33
CA TYR A 10 -3.88 8.57 6.05
C TYR A 10 -4.35 9.45 4.90
N GLU A 11 -5.36 10.28 5.12
CA GLU A 11 -5.82 11.22 4.09
C GLU A 11 -4.71 12.21 3.72
N GLU A 12 -4.00 12.74 4.70
CA GLU A 12 -2.89 13.66 4.47
C GLU A 12 -1.75 12.97 3.73
N LEU A 13 -1.41 11.76 4.16
CA LEU A 13 -0.37 10.97 3.53
C LEU A 13 -0.73 10.63 2.08
N TRP A 14 -1.98 10.25 1.85
CA TRP A 14 -2.49 9.96 0.51
C TRP A 14 -2.38 11.17 -0.41
N LYS A 15 -2.80 12.34 0.05
CA LYS A 15 -2.69 13.58 -0.72
C LYS A 15 -1.25 13.92 -1.04
N TYR A 16 -0.36 13.73 -0.09
CA TYR A 16 1.07 13.95 -0.29
C TYR A 16 1.61 13.02 -1.37
N ALA A 17 1.28 11.74 -1.30
CA ALA A 17 1.73 10.76 -2.27
C ALA A 17 1.22 11.07 -3.68
N LEU A 18 -0.07 11.44 -3.80
CA LEU A 18 -0.65 11.82 -5.09
C LEU A 18 0.04 13.05 -5.67
N ASP A 19 0.29 14.05 -4.87
CA ASP A 19 0.94 15.28 -5.33
C ASP A 19 2.34 14.98 -5.87
N ARG A 20 3.12 14.22 -5.12
CA ARG A 20 4.47 13.83 -5.55
C ARG A 20 4.47 13.01 -6.83
N ALA A 21 3.52 12.08 -6.93
CA ALA A 21 3.40 11.22 -8.08
C ALA A 21 3.01 12.01 -9.34
N LYS A 22 2.06 12.94 -9.20
CA LYS A 22 1.53 13.68 -10.34
C LYS A 22 2.48 14.75 -10.88
N ASN A 23 3.31 15.32 -10.02
CA ASN A 23 4.20 16.39 -10.45
C ASN A 23 5.61 15.93 -10.82
N GLY A 24 5.82 14.62 -10.95
CA GLY A 24 7.09 14.09 -11.42
C GLY A 24 8.20 14.09 -10.39
N ALA A 25 7.85 14.20 -9.10
CA ALA A 25 8.84 14.23 -8.03
C ALA A 25 9.49 12.88 -7.76
N CYS A 26 8.95 11.79 -8.30
CA CYS A 26 9.49 10.45 -8.13
C CYS A 26 9.24 9.60 -9.36
N ASP A 27 10.07 8.58 -9.54
CA ASP A 27 9.93 7.60 -10.63
C ASP A 27 9.28 6.32 -10.14
N MET A 28 9.26 6.11 -8.85
CA MET A 28 8.63 4.94 -8.22
C MET A 28 7.94 5.36 -6.92
N LEU A 29 6.71 4.94 -6.76
CA LEU A 29 5.94 5.14 -5.55
C LEU A 29 5.64 3.77 -4.94
N VAL A 30 6.12 3.55 -3.72
CA VAL A 30 5.85 2.31 -2.99
C VAL A 30 4.91 2.65 -1.84
N MET A 31 3.76 2.00 -1.80
CA MET A 31 2.80 2.16 -0.71
C MET A 31 2.70 0.85 0.05
N ASP A 32 3.41 0.79 1.17
CA ASP A 32 3.49 -0.39 2.01
C ASP A 32 2.19 -0.55 2.82
N GLU A 33 1.75 -1.79 2.96
CA GLU A 33 0.51 -2.13 3.67
C GLU A 33 -0.72 -1.39 3.14
N PHE A 34 -0.74 -1.12 1.84
CA PHE A 34 -1.84 -0.40 1.19
C PHE A 34 -3.17 -1.12 1.34
N MET A 35 -3.18 -2.46 1.22
CA MET A 35 -4.42 -3.23 1.20
C MET A 35 -5.22 -3.11 2.49
N ALA A 36 -4.55 -3.04 3.63
CA ALA A 36 -5.22 -2.85 4.91
C ALA A 36 -5.86 -1.46 5.00
N ALA A 37 -5.13 -0.42 4.62
CA ALA A 37 -5.65 0.94 4.62
C ALA A 37 -6.85 1.07 3.68
N ASP A 38 -6.79 0.42 2.53
CA ASP A 38 -7.88 0.38 1.56
C ASP A 38 -9.13 -0.30 2.14
N ARG A 39 -8.97 -1.50 2.72
CA ARG A 39 -10.10 -2.24 3.31
C ARG A 39 -10.77 -1.50 4.44
N TYR A 40 -9.99 -0.82 5.27
CA TYR A 40 -10.54 -0.09 6.44
C TYR A 40 -11.06 1.29 6.08
N GLY A 41 -11.06 1.66 4.80
CA GLY A 41 -11.59 2.95 4.37
C GLY A 41 -10.73 4.15 4.77
N LEU A 42 -9.46 3.92 5.06
CA LEU A 42 -8.53 4.99 5.43
C LEU A 42 -8.02 5.75 4.21
N ILE A 43 -8.14 5.14 3.04
CA ILE A 43 -7.80 5.73 1.76
C ILE A 43 -9.06 5.65 0.88
N PRO A 44 -9.39 6.69 0.10
CA PRO A 44 -10.56 6.64 -0.77
C PRO A 44 -10.32 5.65 -1.91
N HIS A 45 -11.00 4.51 -1.86
CA HIS A 45 -10.80 3.38 -2.78
C HIS A 45 -10.97 3.78 -4.25
N GLU A 46 -12.08 4.43 -4.58
CA GLU A 46 -12.36 4.80 -5.97
C GLU A 46 -11.34 5.79 -6.52
N GLU A 47 -10.89 6.72 -5.68
CA GLU A 47 -9.86 7.67 -6.07
C GLU A 47 -8.52 6.96 -6.30
N ALA A 48 -8.20 5.97 -5.46
CA ALA A 48 -6.99 5.18 -5.63
C ALA A 48 -7.02 4.38 -6.94
N ILE A 49 -8.14 3.74 -7.23
CA ILE A 49 -8.30 3.00 -8.49
C ILE A 49 -8.13 3.94 -9.68
N GLN A 50 -8.76 5.12 -9.63
CA GLN A 50 -8.68 6.08 -10.72
C GLN A 50 -7.24 6.59 -10.90
N PHE A 51 -6.55 6.88 -9.81
CA PHE A 51 -5.14 7.28 -9.87
C PHE A 51 -4.28 6.22 -10.55
N LEU A 52 -4.46 4.95 -10.15
CA LEU A 52 -3.68 3.84 -10.70
C LEU A 52 -3.93 3.67 -12.21
N LYS A 53 -5.15 3.86 -12.65
CA LYS A 53 -5.48 3.79 -14.08
C LYS A 53 -4.89 4.95 -14.86
N GLU A 54 -4.80 6.12 -14.28
CA GLU A 54 -4.39 7.36 -14.94
C GLU A 54 -3.00 7.84 -14.54
N LYS A 55 -2.24 7.02 -13.82
CA LYS A 55 -0.93 7.43 -13.32
C LYS A 55 -0.01 7.90 -14.46
N PRO A 56 0.96 8.79 -14.16
CA PRO A 56 1.94 9.19 -15.17
C PRO A 56 2.64 7.97 -15.78
N GLU A 57 2.87 8.00 -17.07
CA GLU A 57 3.39 6.88 -17.83
C GLU A 57 4.75 6.40 -17.31
N GLY A 58 5.61 7.32 -16.89
CA GLY A 58 6.94 6.99 -16.39
C GLY A 58 6.98 6.59 -14.91
N LEU A 59 5.83 6.57 -14.23
CA LEU A 59 5.79 6.25 -12.81
C LEU A 59 5.47 4.77 -12.58
N GLU A 60 6.34 4.10 -11.84
CA GLU A 60 6.09 2.74 -11.35
C GLU A 60 5.42 2.82 -9.99
N VAL A 61 4.37 2.05 -9.77
CA VAL A 61 3.69 1.99 -8.47
C VAL A 61 3.71 0.56 -7.95
N VAL A 62 4.15 0.41 -6.71
CA VAL A 62 4.19 -0.87 -6.01
C VAL A 62 3.31 -0.79 -4.77
N LEU A 63 2.37 -1.70 -4.67
CA LEU A 63 1.50 -1.83 -3.50
C LEU A 63 1.81 -3.15 -2.80
N THR A 64 1.94 -3.11 -1.49
CA THR A 64 2.13 -4.33 -0.71
C THR A 64 1.00 -4.51 0.28
N GLY A 65 0.77 -5.74 0.72
CA GLY A 65 -0.25 -6.04 1.72
C GLY A 65 -0.84 -7.42 1.54
N ARG A 66 -1.94 -7.64 2.23
CA ARG A 66 -2.67 -8.92 2.20
C ARG A 66 -4.06 -8.71 1.63
N ASP A 67 -4.55 -9.71 0.91
CA ASP A 67 -5.92 -9.75 0.41
C ASP A 67 -6.29 -8.51 -0.40
N PRO A 68 -5.61 -8.25 -1.52
CA PRO A 68 -5.97 -7.15 -2.39
C PRO A 68 -7.38 -7.32 -2.94
N SER A 69 -8.07 -6.21 -3.18
CA SER A 69 -9.39 -6.24 -3.79
C SER A 69 -9.30 -6.77 -5.22
N GLU A 70 -10.41 -7.30 -5.73
CA GLU A 70 -10.47 -7.76 -7.12
C GLU A 70 -10.17 -6.63 -8.10
N ASP A 71 -10.59 -5.41 -7.77
CA ASP A 71 -10.33 -4.23 -8.60
C ASP A 71 -8.83 -3.99 -8.77
N LEU A 72 -8.09 -4.08 -7.67
CA LEU A 72 -6.64 -3.88 -7.71
C LEU A 72 -5.96 -4.97 -8.52
N ILE A 73 -6.36 -6.21 -8.32
CA ILE A 73 -5.81 -7.33 -9.08
C ILE A 73 -6.05 -7.13 -10.58
N ARG A 74 -7.25 -6.70 -10.93
CA ARG A 74 -7.64 -6.54 -12.34
C ARG A 74 -6.82 -5.46 -13.05
N ILE A 75 -6.51 -4.37 -12.38
CA ILE A 75 -5.79 -3.25 -13.00
C ILE A 75 -4.27 -3.36 -12.87
N ALA A 76 -3.76 -4.25 -12.02
CA ALA A 76 -2.34 -4.44 -11.85
C ALA A 76 -1.71 -5.10 -13.08
N ASP A 77 -0.51 -4.65 -13.46
CA ASP A 77 0.24 -5.30 -14.54
C ASP A 77 0.89 -6.59 -14.04
N TYR A 78 1.32 -6.61 -12.77
CA TYR A 78 1.92 -7.78 -12.15
C TYR A 78 1.30 -7.99 -10.79
N VAL A 79 0.98 -9.25 -10.48
CA VAL A 79 0.54 -9.64 -9.14
C VAL A 79 1.42 -10.79 -8.68
N SER A 80 2.13 -10.58 -7.59
CA SER A 80 3.00 -11.59 -7.00
C SER A 80 2.49 -11.96 -5.63
N GLU A 81 2.42 -13.25 -5.36
CA GLU A 81 2.05 -13.75 -4.05
C GLU A 81 3.28 -14.31 -3.37
N ILE A 82 3.59 -13.76 -2.19
CA ILE A 82 4.73 -14.22 -1.41
C ILE A 82 4.22 -15.19 -0.36
N ARG A 83 4.63 -16.45 -0.48
CA ARG A 83 4.21 -17.51 0.41
C ARG A 83 5.24 -17.74 1.52
N LYS A 84 4.72 -17.93 2.72
CA LYS A 84 5.56 -18.37 3.83
C LYS A 84 5.89 -19.86 3.61
N VAL A 85 7.13 -20.15 3.26
CA VAL A 85 7.61 -21.52 3.20
C VAL A 85 8.14 -21.96 4.56
N LYS A 86 8.84 -21.05 5.23
CA LYS A 86 9.39 -21.27 6.57
C LYS A 86 9.48 -19.91 7.27
N HIS A 87 9.07 -19.86 8.52
CA HIS A 87 9.14 -18.65 9.31
C HIS A 87 9.68 -18.98 10.71
N PRO A 88 10.63 -18.19 11.24
CA PRO A 88 11.19 -18.46 12.57
C PRO A 88 10.14 -18.51 13.69
N PHE A 89 9.04 -17.78 13.55
CA PHE A 89 7.95 -17.79 14.52
C PHE A 89 7.37 -19.20 14.70
N ASP A 90 7.28 -19.98 13.63
CA ASP A 90 6.78 -21.36 13.68
C ASP A 90 7.71 -22.28 14.50
N CYS A 91 8.96 -21.85 14.71
CA CYS A 91 9.95 -22.53 15.52
C CYS A 91 10.12 -21.87 16.90
N GLY A 92 9.20 -20.98 17.28
CA GLY A 92 9.23 -20.30 18.57
C GLY A 92 10.11 -19.04 18.63
N VAL A 93 10.57 -18.54 17.49
CA VAL A 93 11.36 -17.31 17.45
C VAL A 93 10.44 -16.13 17.18
N TYR A 94 10.33 -15.26 18.17
CA TYR A 94 9.52 -14.04 18.07
C TYR A 94 10.30 -12.89 17.42
N ALA A 95 9.60 -11.82 17.11
CA ALA A 95 10.21 -10.62 16.54
C ALA A 95 11.32 -10.11 17.45
N ARG A 96 12.46 -9.78 16.86
CA ARG A 96 13.67 -9.40 17.58
C ARG A 96 13.87 -7.89 17.49
N ARG A 97 14.14 -7.30 18.64
CA ARG A 97 14.40 -5.87 18.72
C ARG A 97 15.62 -5.49 17.85
N GLY A 98 15.47 -4.46 17.05
CA GLY A 98 16.51 -3.97 16.17
C GLY A 98 16.64 -4.73 14.85
N ILE A 99 15.86 -5.82 14.66
CA ILE A 99 15.85 -6.61 13.42
C ILE A 99 14.47 -6.52 12.76
N GLU A 100 13.42 -6.98 13.46
CA GLU A 100 12.06 -6.98 12.91
C GLU A 100 11.25 -5.78 13.39
N TYR A 101 11.63 -5.10 14.39
CA TYR A 101 11.01 -3.89 14.89
C TYR A 101 12.01 -3.00 15.63
#